data_aa771dbcd4708163cfe4e1309036740b
#
_entry.id   aa771dbcd4708163cfe4e1309036740b
#
_cell.length_a   1.000
_cell.length_b   1.000
_cell.length_c   1.000
_cell.angle_alpha   90.00
_cell.angle_beta   90.00
_cell.angle_gamma   90.00
#
_symmetry.space_group_name_H-M   'P 1'
#
loop_
_entity.id
_entity.type
_entity.pdbx_description
1 polymer ?
#
loop_
_entity_poly.entity_id
_entity_poly.type
_entity_poly.pdbx_seq_one_letter_code
_entity_poly.pdbx_strand_id
1 'polypeptide(L)'
;MHYILFSLLLFAIIGFPLTSRAETSTCYGTTSKGRLENGVQLPAIGDNYVGYSTIARLAGRTYVHSAVRDIIVAAYQALEREQPNKVYKYAETGFKDGGLFKPHKTHRNGLSVDFMTPVTNASGESVHLPTHVFNKFGYTIEFDKNSMADSMRIDYEALAAHIVMLHKQATKQGYDVWRVIFDPALQPHLYKTKYAVYLEDNIQFSTKPSWVRHDEHYHIDFAIPCK
;
A
#
# COMPACT_ATOMS: atom_id res chain seq x y z
N MET A 1 -13.93 78.74 -5.89
CA MET A 1 -13.19 77.54 -6.22
C MET A 1 -13.19 76.61 -5.02
N HIS A 2 -14.07 75.54 -5.05
CA HIS A 2 -14.19 74.60 -3.94
C HIS A 2 -13.53 73.28 -4.40
N TYR A 3 -12.52 72.85 -3.72
CA TYR A 3 -11.86 71.57 -3.93
C TYR A 3 -12.55 70.50 -3.04
N ILE A 4 -13.17 69.52 -3.67
CA ILE A 4 -13.73 68.35 -3.01
C ILE A 4 -12.64 67.28 -2.97
N LEU A 5 -12.15 66.97 -1.74
CA LEU A 5 -11.23 65.83 -1.52
C LEU A 5 -12.09 64.55 -1.46
N PHE A 6 -11.83 63.64 -2.43
CA PHE A 6 -12.32 62.26 -2.39
C PHE A 6 -11.34 61.37 -1.59
N SER A 7 -11.71 60.96 -0.38
CA SER A 7 -10.96 59.93 0.38
C SER A 7 -11.33 58.53 -0.12
N LEU A 8 -10.40 57.86 -0.80
CA LEU A 8 -10.52 56.43 -1.07
C LEU A 8 -10.20 55.58 0.16
N LEU A 9 -11.23 54.94 0.74
CA LEU A 9 -11.05 53.91 1.78
C LEU A 9 -10.63 52.59 1.06
N LEU A 10 -9.38 52.19 1.24
CA LEU A 10 -8.93 50.84 0.83
C LEU A 10 -9.37 49.83 1.92
N PHE A 11 -10.35 49.00 1.58
CA PHE A 11 -10.70 47.81 2.39
C PHE A 11 -9.66 46.70 2.12
N ALA A 12 -8.75 46.45 3.05
CA ALA A 12 -7.86 45.30 3.03
C ALA A 12 -8.67 44.05 3.41
N ILE A 13 -8.98 43.21 2.43
CA ILE A 13 -9.56 41.89 2.67
C ILE A 13 -8.45 40.99 3.20
N ILE A 14 -8.42 40.79 4.54
CA ILE A 14 -7.55 39.80 5.18
C ILE A 14 -8.16 38.42 4.88
N GLY A 15 -7.66 37.79 3.81
CA GLY A 15 -7.99 36.41 3.50
C GLY A 15 -7.35 35.47 4.54
N PHE A 16 -8.15 34.94 5.46
CA PHE A 16 -7.70 33.82 6.30
C PHE A 16 -7.52 32.60 5.40
N PRO A 17 -6.35 31.92 5.41
CA PRO A 17 -6.19 30.66 4.73
C PRO A 17 -7.12 29.64 5.39
N LEU A 18 -8.16 29.22 4.67
CA LEU A 18 -8.95 28.04 5.02
C LEU A 18 -8.01 26.82 4.88
N THR A 19 -7.36 26.45 5.98
CA THR A 19 -6.70 25.14 6.07
C THR A 19 -7.79 24.09 6.08
N SER A 20 -8.11 23.56 4.90
CA SER A 20 -8.93 22.37 4.76
C SER A 20 -8.19 21.23 5.45
N ARG A 21 -8.54 20.94 6.69
CA ARG A 21 -8.09 19.72 7.36
C ARG A 21 -8.75 18.57 6.61
N ALA A 22 -7.94 17.77 5.91
CA ALA A 22 -8.45 16.57 5.25
C ALA A 22 -9.20 15.75 6.29
N GLU A 23 -10.47 15.42 6.01
CA GLU A 23 -11.28 14.60 6.90
C GLU A 23 -10.59 13.25 7.11
N THR A 24 -10.48 12.84 8.37
CA THR A 24 -9.92 11.55 8.74
C THR A 24 -10.86 10.44 8.29
N SER A 25 -10.33 9.39 7.67
CA SER A 25 -11.15 8.22 7.29
C SER A 25 -11.74 7.54 8.51
N THR A 26 -12.91 6.94 8.36
CA THR A 26 -13.52 6.06 9.35
C THR A 26 -13.86 4.73 8.70
N CYS A 27 -13.33 3.62 9.23
CA CYS A 27 -13.70 2.28 8.81
C CYS A 27 -14.83 1.73 9.69
N TYR A 28 -15.65 0.84 9.09
CA TYR A 28 -16.75 0.14 9.76
C TYR A 28 -16.67 -1.35 9.48
N GLY A 29 -17.03 -2.16 10.48
CA GLY A 29 -17.07 -3.61 10.37
C GLY A 29 -15.68 -4.23 10.17
N THR A 30 -15.57 -5.19 9.26
CA THR A 30 -14.34 -5.96 9.04
C THR A 30 -13.82 -5.81 7.60
N THR A 31 -12.59 -6.26 7.35
CA THR A 31 -12.02 -6.30 6.00
C THR A 31 -12.88 -7.09 5.00
N SER A 32 -13.69 -8.07 5.47
CA SER A 32 -14.57 -8.90 4.63
C SER A 32 -16.05 -8.50 4.65
N LYS A 33 -16.48 -7.68 5.62
CA LYS A 33 -17.84 -7.14 5.74
C LYS A 33 -17.77 -5.75 6.32
N GLY A 34 -17.40 -4.77 5.49
CA GLY A 34 -17.19 -3.43 5.97
C GLY A 34 -17.45 -2.37 4.92
N ARG A 35 -17.34 -1.13 5.33
CA ARG A 35 -17.38 0.06 4.52
C ARG A 35 -16.36 1.09 5.01
N LEU A 36 -16.09 2.08 4.20
CA LEU A 36 -15.16 3.15 4.48
C LEU A 36 -15.86 4.50 4.28
N GLU A 37 -15.61 5.45 5.17
CA GLU A 37 -15.97 6.85 4.97
C GLU A 37 -14.70 7.67 4.81
N ASN A 38 -14.74 8.66 3.93
CA ASN A 38 -13.59 9.52 3.61
C ASN A 38 -12.33 8.75 3.19
N GLY A 39 -12.51 7.67 2.41
CA GLY A 39 -11.41 6.92 1.85
C GLY A 39 -10.51 7.80 0.99
N VAL A 40 -9.20 7.61 1.10
CA VAL A 40 -8.19 8.37 0.35
C VAL A 40 -7.48 7.48 -0.65
N GLN A 41 -7.18 8.03 -1.82
CA GLN A 41 -6.47 7.28 -2.84
C GLN A 41 -4.97 7.30 -2.58
N LEU A 42 -4.29 6.14 -2.71
CA LEU A 42 -2.83 6.08 -2.63
C LEU A 42 -2.19 6.94 -3.74
N PRO A 43 -1.05 7.61 -3.49
CA PRO A 43 -0.29 8.30 -4.52
C PRO A 43 0.07 7.35 -5.65
N ALA A 44 -0.04 7.81 -6.92
CA ALA A 44 0.21 6.96 -8.08
C ALA A 44 1.68 6.54 -8.20
N ILE A 45 2.59 7.41 -7.75
CA ILE A 45 4.04 7.27 -7.85
C ILE A 45 4.71 7.96 -6.67
N GLY A 46 5.81 7.42 -6.22
CA GLY A 46 6.78 8.02 -5.29
C GLY A 46 8.19 7.73 -5.79
N ASP A 47 9.19 8.06 -4.98
CA ASP A 47 10.59 7.98 -5.41
C ASP A 47 11.03 6.52 -5.66
N ASN A 48 10.55 5.58 -4.85
CA ASN A 48 10.88 4.15 -4.94
C ASN A 48 9.66 3.23 -5.16
N TYR A 49 8.48 3.77 -5.46
CA TYR A 49 7.30 2.95 -5.69
C TYR A 49 6.36 3.50 -6.77
N VAL A 50 5.55 2.62 -7.32
CA VAL A 50 4.47 2.95 -8.27
C VAL A 50 3.20 2.15 -7.95
N GLY A 51 2.05 2.65 -8.38
CA GLY A 51 0.82 1.87 -8.43
C GLY A 51 0.83 0.88 -9.59
N TYR A 52 0.16 -0.25 -9.43
CA TYR A 52 0.17 -1.35 -10.40
C TYR A 52 -0.52 -1.03 -11.73
N SER A 53 -1.47 -0.09 -11.77
CA SER A 53 -2.26 0.21 -12.97
C SER A 53 -2.93 1.59 -12.89
N THR A 54 -2.69 2.40 -13.91
CA THR A 54 -3.42 3.67 -14.10
C THR A 54 -4.91 3.42 -14.34
N ILE A 55 -5.27 2.37 -15.09
CA ILE A 55 -6.68 2.00 -15.37
C ILE A 55 -7.39 1.63 -14.07
N ALA A 56 -6.79 0.79 -13.24
CA ALA A 56 -7.37 0.42 -11.96
C ALA A 56 -7.47 1.62 -10.99
N ARG A 57 -6.49 2.52 -11.01
CA ARG A 57 -6.55 3.76 -10.26
C ARG A 57 -7.73 4.64 -10.70
N LEU A 58 -7.93 4.84 -12.00
CA LEU A 58 -9.06 5.60 -12.55
C LEU A 58 -10.41 4.91 -12.26
N ALA A 59 -10.43 3.58 -12.21
CA ALA A 59 -11.59 2.79 -11.80
C ALA A 59 -11.82 2.80 -10.27
N GLY A 60 -11.05 3.59 -9.50
CA GLY A 60 -11.24 3.76 -8.07
C GLY A 60 -10.79 2.57 -7.21
N ARG A 61 -9.91 1.70 -7.71
CA ARG A 61 -9.50 0.46 -7.01
C ARG A 61 -8.29 0.62 -6.09
N THR A 62 -7.87 1.85 -5.78
CA THR A 62 -6.66 2.16 -5.00
C THR A 62 -6.93 3.09 -3.82
N TYR A 63 -8.14 2.98 -3.22
CA TYR A 63 -8.50 3.72 -2.02
C TYR A 63 -8.26 2.91 -0.75
N VAL A 64 -7.83 3.61 0.29
CA VAL A 64 -7.54 3.06 1.62
C VAL A 64 -8.03 4.01 2.72
N HIS A 65 -8.00 3.55 3.96
CA HIS A 65 -8.10 4.40 5.14
C HIS A 65 -6.92 5.39 5.19
N SER A 66 -7.13 6.63 5.63
CA SER A 66 -6.09 7.67 5.65
C SER A 66 -4.85 7.26 6.45
N ALA A 67 -5.02 6.61 7.61
CA ALA A 67 -3.89 6.09 8.38
C ALA A 67 -3.12 4.98 7.61
N VAL A 68 -3.79 4.11 6.85
CA VAL A 68 -3.12 3.10 6.01
C VAL A 68 -2.28 3.77 4.92
N ARG A 69 -2.80 4.83 4.27
CA ARG A 69 -2.00 5.63 3.33
C ARG A 69 -0.75 6.18 3.98
N ASP A 70 -0.88 6.78 5.17
CA ASP A 70 0.24 7.43 5.87
C ASP A 70 1.30 6.39 6.29
N ILE A 71 0.87 5.21 6.75
CA ILE A 71 1.77 4.06 7.03
C ILE A 71 2.54 3.66 5.78
N ILE A 72 1.85 3.44 4.66
CA ILE A 72 2.46 2.97 3.41
C ILE A 72 3.46 3.99 2.86
N VAL A 73 3.08 5.26 2.80
CA VAL A 73 3.96 6.33 2.29
C VAL A 73 5.19 6.47 3.19
N ALA A 74 5.02 6.45 4.51
CA ALA A 74 6.13 6.51 5.46
C ALA A 74 7.05 5.27 5.36
N ALA A 75 6.49 4.07 5.09
CA ALA A 75 7.27 2.86 4.89
C ALA A 75 8.13 2.96 3.63
N TYR A 76 7.58 3.41 2.51
CA TYR A 76 8.35 3.60 1.28
C TYR A 76 9.46 4.64 1.44
N GLN A 77 9.18 5.78 2.09
CA GLN A 77 10.19 6.81 2.38
C GLN A 77 11.33 6.30 3.28
N ALA A 78 11.01 5.43 4.23
CA ALA A 78 12.04 4.81 5.07
C ALA A 78 12.87 3.80 4.29
N LEU A 79 12.23 2.98 3.45
CA LEU A 79 12.91 2.02 2.58
C LEU A 79 13.82 2.67 1.54
N GLU A 80 13.46 3.82 1.02
CA GLU A 80 14.33 4.58 0.10
C GLU A 80 15.66 4.93 0.77
N ARG A 81 15.64 5.30 2.04
CA ARG A 81 16.86 5.59 2.81
C ARG A 81 17.65 4.33 3.16
N GLU A 82 16.96 3.21 3.48
CA GLU A 82 17.63 1.95 3.87
C GLU A 82 18.10 1.12 2.66
N GLN A 83 17.36 1.20 1.57
CA GLN A 83 17.55 0.39 0.35
C GLN A 83 17.33 1.23 -0.91
N PRO A 84 18.17 2.23 -1.19
CA PRO A 84 17.94 3.23 -2.27
C PRO A 84 17.86 2.63 -3.68
N ASN A 85 18.35 1.39 -3.87
CA ASN A 85 18.33 0.70 -5.17
C ASN A 85 17.15 -0.28 -5.31
N LYS A 86 16.18 -0.27 -4.38
CA LYS A 86 15.00 -1.14 -4.45
C LYS A 86 13.78 -0.36 -4.90
N VAL A 87 12.98 -0.99 -5.77
CA VAL A 87 11.71 -0.45 -6.24
C VAL A 87 10.56 -1.35 -5.85
N TYR A 88 9.41 -0.74 -5.56
CA TYR A 88 8.21 -1.40 -5.03
C TYR A 88 6.98 -1.07 -5.87
N LYS A 89 5.95 -1.90 -5.76
CA LYS A 89 4.68 -1.66 -6.43
C LYS A 89 3.54 -2.08 -5.53
N TYR A 90 2.61 -1.15 -5.24
CA TYR A 90 1.35 -1.52 -4.60
C TYR A 90 0.31 -1.93 -5.64
N ALA A 91 -0.64 -2.77 -5.26
CA ALA A 91 -1.67 -3.30 -6.14
C ALA A 91 -3.09 -2.89 -5.70
N GLU A 92 -4.03 -3.81 -5.67
CA GLU A 92 -5.42 -3.51 -5.31
C GLU A 92 -5.58 -3.22 -3.82
N THR A 93 -6.46 -2.26 -3.49
CA THR A 93 -6.66 -1.86 -2.09
C THR A 93 -8.13 -1.78 -1.69
N GLY A 94 -8.98 -1.19 -2.51
CA GLY A 94 -10.40 -1.04 -2.24
C GLY A 94 -11.02 0.15 -2.97
N PHE A 95 -12.34 0.33 -2.81
CA PHE A 95 -13.07 1.48 -3.29
C PHE A 95 -13.12 2.61 -2.25
N LYS A 96 -13.40 3.84 -2.71
CA LYS A 96 -13.47 5.03 -1.86
C LYS A 96 -14.39 4.86 -0.65
N ASP A 97 -15.55 4.24 -0.87
CA ASP A 97 -16.56 4.04 0.16
C ASP A 97 -16.52 2.60 0.73
N GLY A 98 -15.51 1.82 0.34
CA GLY A 98 -15.40 0.41 0.71
C GLY A 98 -16.47 -0.46 0.06
N GLY A 99 -16.96 -1.47 0.78
CA GLY A 99 -18.01 -2.38 0.31
C GLY A 99 -17.48 -3.51 -0.57
N LEU A 100 -18.37 -4.13 -1.35
CA LEU A 100 -18.04 -5.32 -2.14
C LEU A 100 -16.96 -5.06 -3.19
N PHE A 101 -15.82 -5.74 -3.10
CA PHE A 101 -14.66 -5.56 -3.94
C PHE A 101 -14.29 -6.85 -4.69
N LYS A 102 -15.03 -7.17 -5.77
CA LYS A 102 -14.80 -8.39 -6.56
C LYS A 102 -13.49 -8.34 -7.36
N PRO A 103 -12.77 -9.47 -7.47
CA PRO A 103 -13.09 -10.82 -6.99
C PRO A 103 -12.70 -11.05 -5.51
N HIS A 104 -12.09 -10.08 -4.82
CA HIS A 104 -11.54 -10.24 -3.48
C HIS A 104 -12.62 -10.47 -2.41
N LYS A 105 -12.27 -11.29 -1.40
CA LYS A 105 -13.11 -11.54 -0.24
C LYS A 105 -12.95 -10.46 0.84
N THR A 106 -11.86 -9.74 0.82
CA THR A 106 -11.47 -8.63 1.71
C THR A 106 -11.49 -7.29 0.98
N HIS A 107 -10.71 -6.30 1.40
CA HIS A 107 -10.62 -4.96 0.79
C HIS A 107 -11.87 -4.10 0.91
N ARG A 108 -12.72 -4.33 1.93
CA ARG A 108 -14.04 -3.70 2.00
C ARG A 108 -14.16 -2.53 2.96
N ASN A 109 -13.13 -2.27 3.76
CA ASN A 109 -13.15 -1.17 4.74
C ASN A 109 -11.88 -0.31 4.74
N GLY A 110 -11.05 -0.43 3.69
CA GLY A 110 -9.84 0.37 3.51
C GLY A 110 -8.63 -0.08 4.33
N LEU A 111 -8.69 -1.24 4.99
CA LEU A 111 -7.60 -1.78 5.83
C LEU A 111 -6.80 -2.88 5.16
N SER A 112 -7.18 -3.33 3.96
CA SER A 112 -6.51 -4.38 3.20
C SER A 112 -5.77 -3.78 2.02
N VAL A 113 -4.54 -4.23 1.78
CA VAL A 113 -3.70 -3.79 0.66
C VAL A 113 -2.93 -4.95 0.08
N ASP A 114 -2.99 -5.10 -1.23
CA ASP A 114 -2.11 -5.98 -1.98
C ASP A 114 -0.87 -5.23 -2.43
N PHE A 115 0.28 -5.88 -2.37
CA PHE A 115 1.56 -5.39 -2.86
C PHE A 115 2.16 -6.42 -3.80
N MET A 116 2.63 -6.00 -4.97
CA MET A 116 3.37 -6.90 -5.86
C MET A 116 4.67 -7.34 -5.21
N THR A 117 4.97 -8.63 -5.35
CA THR A 117 6.21 -9.21 -4.82
C THR A 117 7.42 -8.53 -5.47
N PRO A 118 8.35 -7.99 -4.67
CA PRO A 118 9.59 -7.42 -5.20
C PRO A 118 10.42 -8.47 -5.92
N VAL A 119 10.97 -8.07 -7.07
CA VAL A 119 11.77 -8.98 -7.91
C VAL A 119 13.06 -8.34 -8.37
N THR A 120 14.02 -9.18 -8.71
CA THR A 120 15.21 -8.81 -9.47
C THR A 120 15.16 -9.40 -10.87
N ASN A 121 15.76 -8.71 -11.85
CA ASN A 121 15.99 -9.23 -13.20
C ASN A 121 17.20 -10.19 -13.22
N ALA A 122 17.55 -10.70 -14.41
CA ALA A 122 18.68 -11.62 -14.60
C ALA A 122 20.04 -11.01 -14.22
N SER A 123 20.17 -9.67 -14.23
CA SER A 123 21.38 -8.94 -13.79
C SER A 123 21.42 -8.69 -12.27
N GLY A 124 20.38 -9.10 -11.52
CA GLY A 124 20.28 -8.87 -10.07
C GLY A 124 19.76 -7.48 -9.70
N GLU A 125 19.33 -6.66 -10.67
CA GLU A 125 18.79 -5.34 -10.43
C GLU A 125 17.32 -5.44 -10.00
N SER A 126 16.91 -4.62 -9.01
CA SER A 126 15.51 -4.51 -8.60
C SER A 126 14.68 -3.89 -9.72
N VAL A 127 13.60 -4.57 -10.10
CA VAL A 127 12.69 -4.12 -11.15
C VAL A 127 11.24 -4.27 -10.70
N HIS A 128 10.34 -3.52 -11.31
CA HIS A 128 8.91 -3.71 -11.08
C HIS A 128 8.41 -4.98 -11.73
N LEU A 129 7.64 -5.78 -10.98
CA LEU A 129 6.88 -6.88 -11.56
C LEU A 129 5.97 -6.34 -12.69
N PRO A 130 5.96 -6.96 -13.89
CA PRO A 130 5.13 -6.50 -15.00
C PRO A 130 3.64 -6.55 -14.66
N THR A 131 2.93 -5.42 -14.86
CA THR A 131 1.50 -5.33 -14.61
C THR A 131 0.80 -4.68 -15.79
N HIS A 132 0.08 -5.47 -16.59
CA HIS A 132 -0.67 -5.03 -17.75
C HIS A 132 -1.94 -5.87 -17.93
N VAL A 133 -2.85 -5.44 -18.80
CA VAL A 133 -4.15 -6.11 -18.98
C VAL A 133 -4.06 -7.56 -19.38
N PHE A 134 -3.05 -7.93 -20.17
CA PHE A 134 -2.88 -9.31 -20.67
C PHE A 134 -2.39 -10.31 -19.61
N ASN A 135 -1.78 -9.83 -18.54
CA ASN A 135 -1.42 -10.67 -17.39
C ASN A 135 -2.31 -10.36 -16.16
N LYS A 136 -3.54 -9.86 -16.41
CA LYS A 136 -4.49 -9.45 -15.37
C LYS A 136 -3.83 -8.55 -14.32
N PHE A 137 -3.04 -7.60 -14.79
CA PHE A 137 -2.29 -6.66 -13.94
C PHE A 137 -1.30 -7.33 -12.97
N GLY A 138 -0.66 -8.40 -13.40
CA GLY A 138 0.33 -9.15 -12.63
C GLY A 138 -0.21 -10.42 -11.97
N TYR A 139 -1.52 -10.52 -11.73
CA TYR A 139 -2.16 -11.61 -10.97
C TYR A 139 -2.21 -12.98 -11.68
N THR A 140 -1.55 -13.13 -12.83
CA THR A 140 -1.36 -14.44 -13.50
C THR A 140 0.10 -14.86 -13.58
N ILE A 141 0.99 -14.11 -12.95
CA ILE A 141 2.40 -14.50 -12.83
C ILE A 141 2.51 -15.55 -11.74
N GLU A 142 3.18 -16.66 -12.01
CA GLU A 142 3.38 -17.76 -11.08
C GLU A 142 4.89 -18.00 -10.92
N PHE A 143 5.37 -18.00 -9.68
CA PHE A 143 6.76 -18.33 -9.38
C PHE A 143 6.92 -19.84 -9.18
N ASP A 144 7.98 -20.39 -9.74
CA ASP A 144 8.32 -21.79 -9.58
C ASP A 144 8.93 -22.10 -8.19
N LYS A 145 9.27 -23.37 -7.95
CA LYS A 145 9.89 -23.81 -6.70
C LYS A 145 11.27 -23.17 -6.42
N ASN A 146 11.90 -22.60 -7.44
CA ASN A 146 13.18 -21.88 -7.33
C ASN A 146 12.96 -20.36 -7.18
N SER A 147 11.71 -19.93 -6.97
CA SER A 147 11.30 -18.52 -6.87
C SER A 147 11.56 -17.72 -8.15
N MET A 148 11.42 -18.36 -9.30
CA MET A 148 11.61 -17.79 -10.63
C MET A 148 10.29 -17.71 -11.40
N ALA A 149 10.09 -16.60 -12.09
CA ALA A 149 9.08 -16.42 -13.13
C ALA A 149 9.76 -15.74 -14.33
N ASP A 150 9.79 -16.42 -15.47
CA ASP A 150 10.58 -16.01 -16.64
C ASP A 150 12.05 -15.73 -16.24
N SER A 151 12.52 -14.51 -16.49
CA SER A 151 13.87 -14.06 -16.11
C SER A 151 13.93 -13.33 -14.75
N MET A 152 12.82 -13.30 -14.01
CA MET A 152 12.72 -12.61 -12.73
C MET A 152 12.83 -13.59 -11.56
N ARG A 153 13.43 -13.13 -10.47
CA ARG A 153 13.53 -13.86 -9.21
C ARG A 153 12.93 -13.04 -8.07
N ILE A 154 12.22 -13.68 -7.14
CA ILE A 154 11.74 -13.02 -5.91
C ILE A 154 12.94 -12.46 -5.13
N ASP A 155 12.85 -11.18 -4.76
CA ASP A 155 13.77 -10.50 -3.86
C ASP A 155 13.25 -10.59 -2.41
N TYR A 156 13.56 -11.69 -1.72
CA TYR A 156 13.11 -11.91 -0.35
C TYR A 156 13.65 -10.90 0.65
N GLU A 157 14.83 -10.33 0.43
CA GLU A 157 15.35 -9.25 1.30
C GLU A 157 14.50 -7.99 1.17
N ALA A 158 14.14 -7.59 -0.05
CA ALA A 158 13.27 -6.44 -0.28
C ALA A 158 11.84 -6.71 0.21
N LEU A 159 11.32 -7.93 0.02
CA LEU A 159 10.00 -8.33 0.50
C LEU A 159 9.92 -8.29 2.03
N ALA A 160 10.88 -8.92 2.70
CA ALA A 160 10.97 -8.92 4.16
C ALA A 160 11.13 -7.49 4.72
N ALA A 161 12.02 -6.69 4.11
CA ALA A 161 12.23 -5.30 4.49
C ALA A 161 10.93 -4.48 4.40
N HIS A 162 10.14 -4.67 3.33
CA HIS A 162 8.89 -3.94 3.14
C HIS A 162 7.85 -4.31 4.20
N ILE A 163 7.65 -5.61 4.47
CA ILE A 163 6.74 -6.08 5.52
C ILE A 163 7.14 -5.50 6.89
N VAL A 164 8.43 -5.61 7.24
CA VAL A 164 8.97 -5.08 8.49
C VAL A 164 8.76 -3.56 8.59
N MET A 165 9.00 -2.83 7.50
CA MET A 165 8.86 -1.38 7.52
C MET A 165 7.40 -0.95 7.63
N LEU A 166 6.47 -1.65 6.97
CA LEU A 166 5.02 -1.40 7.12
C LEU A 166 4.59 -1.59 8.59
N HIS A 167 5.02 -2.68 9.23
CA HIS A 167 4.72 -2.93 10.64
C HIS A 167 5.34 -1.86 11.56
N LYS A 168 6.60 -1.49 11.37
CA LYS A 168 7.25 -0.43 12.15
C LYS A 168 6.54 0.91 12.02
N GLN A 169 6.10 1.28 10.82
CA GLN A 169 5.37 2.54 10.62
C GLN A 169 3.94 2.48 11.17
N ALA A 170 3.28 1.32 11.12
CA ALA A 170 2.00 1.11 11.78
C ALA A 170 2.13 1.28 13.30
N THR A 171 3.07 0.60 13.93
CA THR A 171 3.34 0.67 15.37
C THR A 171 3.71 2.08 15.83
N LYS A 172 4.52 2.80 15.04
CA LYS A 172 4.87 4.21 15.31
C LYS A 172 3.65 5.14 15.33
N GLN A 173 2.60 4.79 14.59
CA GLN A 173 1.34 5.53 14.54
C GLN A 173 0.28 5.00 15.53
N GLY A 174 0.63 4.03 16.39
CA GLY A 174 -0.27 3.42 17.37
C GLY A 174 -1.20 2.35 16.78
N TYR A 175 -0.85 1.78 15.64
CA TYR A 175 -1.57 0.71 14.96
C TYR A 175 -0.71 -0.55 14.85
N ASP A 176 -1.23 -1.57 14.18
CA ASP A 176 -0.54 -2.84 13.98
C ASP A 176 -0.84 -3.42 12.60
N VAL A 177 -0.14 -4.49 12.24
CA VAL A 177 -0.44 -5.37 11.11
C VAL A 177 -1.11 -6.62 11.67
N TRP A 178 -2.39 -6.80 11.33
CA TRP A 178 -3.14 -7.96 11.82
C TRP A 178 -2.68 -9.26 11.16
N ARG A 179 -2.40 -9.22 9.84
CA ARG A 179 -2.11 -10.44 9.08
C ARG A 179 -1.36 -10.12 7.79
N VAL A 180 -0.43 -11.00 7.44
CA VAL A 180 0.20 -11.05 6.11
C VAL A 180 -0.18 -12.37 5.43
N ILE A 181 -0.65 -12.31 4.17
CA ILE A 181 -0.87 -13.50 3.34
C ILE A 181 0.19 -13.48 2.24
N PHE A 182 1.04 -14.47 2.25
CA PHE A 182 2.04 -14.78 1.22
C PHE A 182 2.08 -16.30 1.11
N ASP A 183 2.45 -16.86 -0.05
CA ASP A 183 2.44 -18.31 -0.28
C ASP A 183 3.21 -19.06 0.83
N PRO A 184 2.53 -19.96 1.59
CA PRO A 184 3.18 -20.71 2.67
C PRO A 184 4.40 -21.51 2.22
N ALA A 185 4.45 -21.95 0.97
CA ALA A 185 5.59 -22.69 0.42
C ALA A 185 6.84 -21.80 0.25
N LEU A 186 6.65 -20.48 0.12
CA LEU A 186 7.72 -19.51 -0.08
C LEU A 186 8.12 -18.78 1.21
N GLN A 187 7.30 -18.79 2.26
CA GLN A 187 7.58 -18.16 3.55
C GLN A 187 8.92 -18.59 4.16
N PRO A 188 9.38 -19.86 4.08
CA PRO A 188 10.67 -20.25 4.65
C PRO A 188 11.87 -19.47 4.09
N HIS A 189 11.76 -18.86 2.92
CA HIS A 189 12.82 -18.00 2.36
C HIS A 189 12.91 -16.65 3.07
N LEU A 190 11.81 -16.12 3.61
CA LEU A 190 11.79 -14.88 4.41
C LEU A 190 12.61 -15.04 5.69
N TYR A 191 12.54 -16.22 6.31
CA TYR A 191 13.29 -16.55 7.53
C TYR A 191 14.78 -16.86 7.29
N LYS A 192 15.27 -16.69 6.05
CA LYS A 192 16.70 -16.72 5.71
C LYS A 192 17.27 -15.31 5.47
N THR A 193 16.43 -14.27 5.57
CA THR A 193 16.84 -12.87 5.42
C THR A 193 17.37 -12.31 6.75
N LYS A 194 18.03 -11.17 6.71
CA LYS A 194 18.43 -10.45 7.93
C LYS A 194 17.27 -10.00 8.81
N TYR A 195 16.05 -10.07 8.31
CA TYR A 195 14.82 -9.69 9.01
C TYR A 195 14.12 -10.87 9.72
N ALA A 196 14.68 -12.09 9.64
CA ALA A 196 14.06 -13.32 10.14
C ALA A 196 13.53 -13.18 11.58
N VAL A 197 14.38 -12.79 12.53
CA VAL A 197 14.00 -12.63 13.95
C VAL A 197 12.85 -11.64 14.11
N TYR A 198 12.91 -10.50 13.42
CA TYR A 198 11.82 -9.52 13.51
C TYR A 198 10.50 -10.06 12.97
N LEU A 199 10.54 -10.79 11.85
CA LEU A 199 9.34 -11.39 11.25
C LEU A 199 8.73 -12.46 12.15
N GLU A 200 9.56 -13.32 12.77
CA GLU A 200 9.12 -14.36 13.72
C GLU A 200 8.45 -13.75 14.95
N ASP A 201 9.03 -12.68 15.49
CA ASP A 201 8.57 -12.08 16.74
C ASP A 201 7.34 -11.18 16.57
N ASN A 202 7.13 -10.57 15.37
CA ASN A 202 6.18 -9.49 15.22
C ASN A 202 5.14 -9.67 14.10
N ILE A 203 5.32 -10.61 13.17
CA ILE A 203 4.46 -10.71 11.99
C ILE A 203 3.69 -12.02 11.97
N GLN A 204 2.36 -11.93 11.91
CA GLN A 204 1.50 -13.10 11.76
C GLN A 204 1.27 -13.41 10.28
N PHE A 205 1.95 -14.43 9.78
CA PHE A 205 1.68 -14.97 8.44
C PHE A 205 0.53 -15.97 8.45
N SER A 206 -0.28 -15.94 7.38
CA SER A 206 -1.25 -16.99 7.12
C SER A 206 -0.52 -18.30 6.75
N THR A 207 -0.76 -19.36 7.50
CA THR A 207 -0.13 -20.67 7.28
C THR A 207 -0.95 -21.60 6.39
N LYS A 208 -2.21 -21.23 6.08
CA LYS A 208 -3.11 -22.01 5.22
C LYS A 208 -3.08 -21.43 3.80
N PRO A 209 -3.09 -22.29 2.77
CA PRO A 209 -3.25 -21.83 1.40
C PRO A 209 -4.51 -20.97 1.25
N SER A 210 -4.40 -19.87 0.55
CA SER A 210 -5.51 -19.00 0.20
C SER A 210 -6.20 -19.50 -1.08
N TRP A 211 -7.32 -18.89 -1.48
CA TRP A 211 -8.05 -19.23 -2.71
C TRP A 211 -7.27 -18.86 -3.99
N VAL A 212 -6.30 -17.94 -3.88
CA VAL A 212 -5.23 -17.68 -4.86
C VAL A 212 -3.90 -17.87 -4.18
N ARG A 213 -2.85 -18.13 -4.94
CA ARG A 213 -1.57 -18.58 -4.41
C ARG A 213 -0.83 -17.50 -3.62
N HIS A 214 -0.91 -16.23 -3.95
CA HIS A 214 -0.20 -15.12 -3.31
C HIS A 214 1.33 -15.24 -3.36
N ASP A 215 1.88 -15.56 -4.51
CA ASP A 215 3.33 -15.57 -4.76
C ASP A 215 3.78 -14.36 -5.59
N GLU A 216 2.96 -13.92 -6.54
CA GLU A 216 3.18 -12.73 -7.35
C GLU A 216 2.79 -11.43 -6.63
N HIS A 217 1.98 -11.54 -5.60
CA HIS A 217 1.65 -10.46 -4.66
C HIS A 217 1.55 -11.01 -3.25
N TYR A 218 1.59 -10.15 -2.27
CA TYR A 218 1.25 -10.45 -0.89
C TYR A 218 0.21 -9.46 -0.38
N HIS A 219 -0.65 -9.95 0.49
CA HIS A 219 -1.76 -9.20 1.06
C HIS A 219 -1.47 -8.84 2.50
N ILE A 220 -1.75 -7.59 2.88
CA ILE A 220 -1.65 -7.13 4.27
C ILE A 220 -2.99 -6.58 4.73
N ASP A 221 -3.46 -7.06 5.89
CA ASP A 221 -4.55 -6.47 6.65
C ASP A 221 -3.98 -5.68 7.83
N PHE A 222 -4.31 -4.39 7.92
CA PHE A 222 -3.90 -3.51 9.02
C PHE A 222 -4.91 -3.60 10.19
N ALA A 223 -4.39 -3.54 11.43
CA ALA A 223 -5.18 -3.49 12.65
C ALA A 223 -5.41 -2.03 13.07
N ILE A 224 -6.48 -1.45 12.55
CA ILE A 224 -6.97 -0.11 12.91
C ILE A 224 -8.37 -0.27 13.48
N PRO A 225 -8.70 0.35 14.64
CA PRO A 225 -10.03 0.25 15.22
C PRO A 225 -11.11 0.80 14.30
N CYS A 226 -12.13 -0.01 13.98
CA CYS A 226 -13.31 0.35 13.21
C CYS A 226 -14.54 0.48 14.12
N LYS A 227 -15.53 1.25 13.67
CA LYS A 227 -16.86 1.34 14.29
C LYS A 227 -17.75 0.16 13.91
#